data_d2b9a31ca813ff8bdf2a83178f7a1374
#
_entry.id   d2b9a31ca813ff8bdf2a83178f7a1374
#
_cell.length_a   1.000
_cell.length_b   1.000
_cell.length_c   1.000
_cell.angle_alpha   90.00
_cell.angle_beta   90.00
_cell.angle_gamma   90.00
#
_symmetry.space_group_name_H-M   'P 1'
#
loop_
_entity.id
_entity.type
_entity.pdbx_description
1 polymer ?
#
loop_
_entity_poly.entity_id
_entity_poly.type
_entity_poly.pdbx_seq_one_letter_code
_entity_poly.pdbx_strand_id
1 'polypeptide(L)'
;IQQLEILKNIASVLGKNEEVERCDARLAAARAAVHTAFFDKGAGNYGIDEQAYYIMPLLAGVAPEAERPALLQKLEKNILEKNKGHLDTGMFGTYFMMEHLRAIGRNDLVFTMFNQTTYPSWGHMLEQGATTLWEAWNGFWSHIHSCFTSPDNWFYQGLAGIQTDPAAPGFKNTIIKPAIVGDVTW
;
A
#
# COMPACT_ATOMS: atom_id res chain seq x y z
N ILE A 1 -2.92 10.24 -10.82
CA ILE A 1 -3.66 10.67 -9.61
C ILE A 1 -2.65 11.09 -8.55
N GLN A 2 -1.78 10.24 -8.05
CA GLN A 2 -0.81 10.57 -6.99
C GLN A 2 0.07 11.80 -7.33
N GLN A 3 0.55 11.92 -8.55
CA GLN A 3 1.32 13.11 -8.97
C GLN A 3 0.52 14.41 -8.86
N LEU A 4 -0.79 14.37 -9.16
CA LEU A 4 -1.66 15.53 -8.98
C LEU A 4 -1.87 15.87 -7.50
N GLU A 5 -1.95 14.87 -6.62
CA GLU A 5 -2.03 15.09 -5.17
C GLU A 5 -0.76 15.73 -4.63
N ILE A 6 0.40 15.24 -5.05
CA ILE A 6 1.70 15.82 -4.67
C ILE A 6 1.78 17.26 -5.17
N LEU A 7 1.42 17.52 -6.44
CA LEU A 7 1.43 18.87 -7.00
C LEU A 7 0.49 19.81 -6.24
N LYS A 8 -0.72 19.34 -5.91
CA LYS A 8 -1.68 20.09 -5.09
C LYS A 8 -1.09 20.47 -3.73
N ASN A 9 -0.46 19.50 -3.04
CA ASN A 9 0.14 19.74 -1.74
C ASN A 9 1.28 20.76 -1.81
N ILE A 10 2.13 20.67 -2.84
CA ILE A 10 3.20 21.66 -3.09
C ILE A 10 2.59 23.04 -3.38
N ALA A 11 1.58 23.11 -4.25
CA ALA A 11 0.90 24.36 -4.58
C ALA A 11 0.26 25.01 -3.34
N SER A 12 -0.35 24.19 -2.46
CA SER A 12 -0.93 24.66 -1.20
C SER A 12 0.13 25.29 -0.29
N VAL A 13 1.28 24.61 -0.09
CA VAL A 13 2.38 25.15 0.72
C VAL A 13 2.93 26.46 0.16
N LEU A 14 2.93 26.61 -1.17
CA LEU A 14 3.41 27.80 -1.86
C LEU A 14 2.34 28.89 -1.98
N GLY A 15 1.14 28.70 -1.45
CA GLY A 15 0.03 29.66 -1.55
C GLY A 15 -0.53 29.85 -2.98
N LYS A 16 -0.34 28.85 -3.86
CA LYS A 16 -0.79 28.87 -5.26
C LYS A 16 -2.23 28.35 -5.38
N ASN A 17 -3.20 29.12 -4.89
CA ASN A 17 -4.59 28.68 -4.76
C ASN A 17 -5.24 28.28 -6.09
N GLU A 18 -4.98 28.99 -7.19
CA GLU A 18 -5.49 28.63 -8.53
C GLU A 18 -4.98 27.25 -8.97
N GLU A 19 -3.73 26.91 -8.67
CA GLU A 19 -3.16 25.61 -8.97
C GLU A 19 -3.80 24.51 -8.10
N VAL A 20 -4.11 24.81 -6.84
CA VAL A 20 -4.81 23.88 -5.93
C VAL A 20 -6.19 23.55 -6.52
N GLU A 21 -6.99 24.56 -6.89
CA GLU A 21 -8.31 24.37 -7.48
C GLU A 21 -8.25 23.59 -8.80
N ARG A 22 -7.26 23.90 -9.64
CA ARG A 22 -7.03 23.17 -10.90
C ARG A 22 -6.68 21.71 -10.67
N CYS A 23 -5.83 21.42 -9.68
CA CYS A 23 -5.49 20.05 -9.30
C CYS A 23 -6.71 19.31 -8.75
N ASP A 24 -7.53 19.94 -7.91
CA ASP A 24 -8.74 19.32 -7.35
C ASP A 24 -9.74 18.94 -8.44
N ALA A 25 -9.99 19.85 -9.39
CA ALA A 25 -10.88 19.58 -10.52
C ALA A 25 -10.37 18.40 -11.38
N ARG A 26 -9.05 18.35 -11.64
CA ARG A 26 -8.43 17.26 -12.41
C ARG A 26 -8.42 15.93 -11.64
N LEU A 27 -8.20 15.96 -10.33
CA LEU A 27 -8.28 14.78 -9.47
C LEU A 27 -9.68 14.18 -9.46
N ALA A 28 -10.70 15.02 -9.28
CA ALA A 28 -12.09 14.59 -9.29
C ALA A 28 -12.47 13.96 -10.64
N ALA A 29 -12.12 14.62 -11.75
CA ALA A 29 -12.39 14.12 -13.09
C ALA A 29 -11.66 12.79 -13.37
N ALA A 30 -10.38 12.68 -13.02
CA ALA A 30 -9.58 11.47 -13.22
C ALA A 30 -10.11 10.29 -12.40
N ARG A 31 -10.45 10.51 -11.13
CA ARG A 31 -11.05 9.49 -10.27
C ARG A 31 -12.38 8.99 -10.80
N ALA A 32 -13.26 9.90 -11.18
CA ALA A 32 -14.56 9.56 -11.76
C ALA A 32 -14.42 8.79 -13.08
N ALA A 33 -13.51 9.20 -13.96
CA ALA A 33 -13.26 8.53 -15.23
C ALA A 33 -12.74 7.09 -15.02
N VAL A 34 -11.77 6.89 -14.12
CA VAL A 34 -11.24 5.55 -13.80
C VAL A 34 -12.31 4.69 -13.15
N HIS A 35 -13.09 5.24 -12.20
CA HIS A 35 -14.18 4.50 -11.58
C HIS A 35 -15.21 4.06 -12.64
N THR A 36 -15.65 4.96 -13.50
CA THR A 36 -16.64 4.66 -14.55
C THR A 36 -16.13 3.63 -15.55
N ALA A 37 -14.85 3.68 -15.90
CA ALA A 37 -14.27 2.80 -16.91
C ALA A 37 -13.97 1.39 -16.39
N PHE A 38 -13.64 1.23 -15.12
CA PHE A 38 -13.06 -0.01 -14.60
C PHE A 38 -13.85 -0.67 -13.46
N PHE A 39 -14.80 0.02 -12.83
CA PHE A 39 -15.58 -0.59 -11.75
C PHE A 39 -16.69 -1.46 -12.29
N ASP A 40 -16.59 -2.76 -12.03
CA ASP A 40 -17.65 -3.70 -12.29
C ASP A 40 -18.64 -3.74 -11.12
N LYS A 41 -19.84 -3.20 -11.33
CA LYS A 41 -20.89 -3.16 -10.31
C LYS A 41 -21.40 -4.56 -9.92
N GLY A 42 -21.36 -5.50 -10.84
CA GLY A 42 -21.79 -6.89 -10.59
C GLY A 42 -20.80 -7.63 -9.72
N ALA A 43 -19.52 -7.50 -10.03
CA ALA A 43 -18.43 -8.08 -9.24
C ALA A 43 -18.07 -7.23 -8.01
N GLY A 44 -18.39 -5.93 -7.99
CA GLY A 44 -18.03 -4.98 -6.94
C GLY A 44 -16.52 -4.84 -6.77
N ASN A 45 -15.78 -4.76 -7.89
CA ASN A 45 -14.32 -4.56 -7.92
C ASN A 45 -13.89 -3.87 -9.21
N TYR A 46 -12.58 -3.63 -9.39
CA TYR A 46 -12.01 -2.91 -10.53
C TYR A 46 -11.33 -3.81 -11.57
N GLY A 47 -11.62 -5.09 -11.59
CA GLY A 47 -11.02 -6.00 -12.55
C GLY A 47 -11.13 -7.43 -12.06
N ILE A 48 -10.02 -8.14 -11.94
CA ILE A 48 -9.99 -9.52 -11.48
C ILE A 48 -9.73 -9.61 -9.97
N ASP A 49 -9.96 -10.77 -9.39
CA ASP A 49 -9.74 -11.02 -7.96
C ASP A 49 -8.25 -11.23 -7.65
N GLU A 50 -7.49 -10.16 -7.74
CA GLU A 50 -6.08 -10.05 -7.33
C GLU A 50 -5.87 -8.80 -6.48
N GLN A 51 -4.90 -8.83 -5.58
CA GLN A 51 -4.66 -7.79 -4.55
C GLN A 51 -4.45 -6.41 -5.15
N ALA A 52 -3.73 -6.30 -6.28
CA ALA A 52 -3.49 -5.04 -6.94
C ALA A 52 -4.78 -4.33 -7.40
N TYR A 53 -5.79 -5.08 -7.81
CA TYR A 53 -7.07 -4.53 -8.30
C TYR A 53 -7.96 -4.01 -7.16
N TYR A 54 -7.68 -4.36 -5.92
CA TYR A 54 -8.32 -3.78 -4.74
C TYR A 54 -7.54 -2.60 -4.21
N ILE A 55 -6.21 -2.76 -4.07
CA ILE A 55 -5.40 -1.76 -3.39
C ILE A 55 -5.19 -0.47 -4.19
N MET A 56 -4.98 -0.58 -5.50
CA MET A 56 -4.71 0.60 -6.33
C MET A 56 -5.87 1.60 -6.37
N PRO A 57 -7.15 1.19 -6.54
CA PRO A 57 -8.27 2.13 -6.48
C PRO A 57 -8.52 2.68 -5.05
N LEU A 58 -8.23 1.91 -4.00
CA LEU A 58 -8.29 2.39 -2.62
C LEU A 58 -7.24 3.48 -2.37
N LEU A 59 -5.99 3.19 -2.68
CA LEU A 59 -4.86 4.12 -2.51
C LEU A 59 -5.02 5.41 -3.32
N ALA A 60 -5.46 5.30 -4.58
CA ALA A 60 -5.64 6.45 -5.46
C ALA A 60 -6.91 7.26 -5.15
N GLY A 61 -7.74 6.81 -4.20
CA GLY A 61 -9.03 7.44 -3.91
C GLY A 61 -10.02 7.39 -5.07
N VAL A 62 -9.87 6.41 -5.97
CA VAL A 62 -10.77 6.16 -7.11
C VAL A 62 -12.08 5.54 -6.61
N ALA A 63 -11.99 4.62 -5.65
CA ALA A 63 -13.17 4.03 -5.06
C ALA A 63 -13.96 5.08 -4.27
N PRO A 64 -15.26 5.29 -4.59
CA PRO A 64 -16.15 6.10 -3.77
C PRO A 64 -16.15 5.62 -2.32
N GLU A 65 -16.39 6.53 -1.40
CA GLU A 65 -16.31 6.23 0.04
C GLU A 65 -17.24 5.08 0.44
N ALA A 66 -18.42 5.01 -0.16
CA ALA A 66 -19.38 3.93 0.09
C ALA A 66 -18.89 2.54 -0.33
N GLU A 67 -18.00 2.46 -1.32
CA GLU A 67 -17.48 1.19 -1.85
C GLU A 67 -16.21 0.70 -1.12
N ARG A 68 -15.49 1.61 -0.44
CA ARG A 68 -14.20 1.31 0.19
C ARG A 68 -14.24 0.18 1.22
N PRO A 69 -15.24 0.13 2.14
CA PRO A 69 -15.31 -0.96 3.12
C PRO A 69 -15.47 -2.34 2.46
N ALA A 70 -16.30 -2.45 1.42
CA ALA A 70 -16.51 -3.70 0.70
C ALA A 70 -15.25 -4.13 -0.06
N LEU A 71 -14.53 -3.19 -0.69
CA LEU A 71 -13.26 -3.47 -1.36
C LEU A 71 -12.17 -3.92 -0.38
N LEU A 72 -12.07 -3.26 0.77
CA LEU A 72 -11.13 -3.65 1.82
C LEU A 72 -11.44 -5.05 2.36
N GLN A 73 -12.70 -5.38 2.58
CA GLN A 73 -13.12 -6.72 2.99
C GLN A 73 -12.75 -7.79 1.94
N LYS A 74 -12.90 -7.47 0.65
CA LYS A 74 -12.49 -8.37 -0.43
C LYS A 74 -10.98 -8.56 -0.48
N LEU A 75 -10.21 -7.48 -0.32
CA LEU A 75 -8.75 -7.55 -0.21
C LEU A 75 -8.34 -8.45 0.97
N GLU A 76 -8.95 -8.26 2.14
CA GLU A 76 -8.70 -9.08 3.32
C GLU A 76 -8.97 -10.57 3.06
N LYS A 77 -10.12 -10.90 2.48
CA LYS A 77 -10.43 -12.29 2.09
C LYS A 77 -9.46 -12.84 1.06
N ASN A 78 -9.09 -12.02 0.07
CA ASN A 78 -8.10 -12.42 -0.93
C ASN A 78 -6.75 -12.76 -0.25
N ILE A 79 -6.27 -11.92 0.67
CA ILE A 79 -5.03 -12.17 1.42
C ILE A 79 -5.16 -13.42 2.27
N LEU A 80 -6.18 -13.50 3.14
CA LEU A 80 -6.24 -14.52 4.20
C LEU A 80 -6.77 -15.87 3.71
N GLU A 81 -7.80 -15.86 2.86
CA GLU A 81 -8.50 -17.10 2.47
C GLU A 81 -7.97 -17.63 1.13
N LYS A 82 -7.94 -16.81 0.08
CA LYS A 82 -7.51 -17.23 -1.26
C LYS A 82 -6.02 -17.48 -1.33
N ASN A 83 -5.22 -16.51 -0.87
CA ASN A 83 -3.75 -16.58 -0.93
C ASN A 83 -3.12 -17.07 0.39
N LYS A 84 -3.91 -17.43 1.41
CA LYS A 84 -3.43 -18.02 2.68
C LYS A 84 -2.33 -17.19 3.36
N GLY A 85 -2.49 -15.88 3.34
CA GLY A 85 -1.53 -14.93 3.90
C GLY A 85 -0.41 -14.50 2.95
N HIS A 86 -0.38 -14.98 1.70
CA HIS A 86 0.65 -14.63 0.74
C HIS A 86 0.27 -13.42 -0.14
N LEU A 87 1.30 -12.85 -0.73
CA LEU A 87 1.19 -11.85 -1.77
C LEU A 87 0.85 -12.49 -3.12
N ASP A 88 0.05 -11.81 -3.93
CA ASP A 88 -0.09 -12.10 -5.36
C ASP A 88 0.38 -10.92 -6.23
N THR A 89 1.08 -9.97 -5.61
CA THR A 89 1.55 -8.73 -6.24
C THR A 89 3.04 -8.79 -6.59
N GLY A 90 3.40 -8.08 -7.67
CA GLY A 90 4.79 -7.71 -7.95
C GLY A 90 5.21 -6.44 -7.19
N MET A 91 6.39 -5.91 -7.54
CA MET A 91 7.05 -4.82 -6.80
C MET A 91 6.19 -3.60 -6.50
N PHE A 92 5.46 -3.09 -7.49
CA PHE A 92 4.62 -1.90 -7.29
C PHE A 92 3.41 -2.17 -6.42
N GLY A 93 2.68 -3.24 -6.71
CA GLY A 93 1.49 -3.61 -5.93
C GLY A 93 1.85 -3.90 -4.47
N THR A 94 2.96 -4.59 -4.24
CA THR A 94 3.46 -4.88 -2.89
C THR A 94 3.75 -3.60 -2.12
N TYR A 95 4.55 -2.69 -2.68
CA TYR A 95 4.89 -1.43 -2.02
C TYR A 95 3.64 -0.62 -1.65
N PHE A 96 2.76 -0.38 -2.61
CA PHE A 96 1.57 0.42 -2.38
C PHE A 96 0.58 -0.23 -1.41
N MET A 97 0.50 -1.56 -1.41
CA MET A 97 -0.34 -2.29 -0.48
C MET A 97 0.16 -2.14 0.96
N MET A 98 1.46 -2.32 1.19
CA MET A 98 2.05 -2.14 2.53
C MET A 98 1.82 -0.73 3.06
N GLU A 99 2.07 0.29 2.23
CA GLU A 99 1.86 1.69 2.61
C GLU A 99 0.39 1.99 2.95
N HIS A 100 -0.53 1.51 2.14
CA HIS A 100 -1.95 1.76 2.39
C HIS A 100 -2.46 1.03 3.63
N LEU A 101 -2.16 -0.26 3.77
CA LEU A 101 -2.58 -1.05 4.92
C LEU A 101 -2.01 -0.48 6.23
N ARG A 102 -0.75 -0.06 6.24
CA ARG A 102 -0.13 0.63 7.36
C ARG A 102 -0.88 1.93 7.69
N ALA A 103 -1.14 2.76 6.69
CA ALA A 103 -1.79 4.06 6.87
C ALA A 103 -3.21 3.96 7.44
N ILE A 104 -3.96 2.92 7.09
CA ILE A 104 -5.30 2.65 7.64
C ILE A 104 -5.30 1.78 8.91
N GLY A 105 -4.11 1.45 9.45
CA GLY A 105 -3.96 0.70 10.69
C GLY A 105 -4.10 -0.82 10.57
N ARG A 106 -4.17 -1.39 9.35
CA ARG A 106 -4.26 -2.85 9.13
C ARG A 106 -2.88 -3.51 9.15
N ASN A 107 -2.12 -3.21 10.22
CA ASN A 107 -0.80 -3.81 10.46
C ASN A 107 -0.88 -5.32 10.69
N ASP A 108 -2.02 -5.85 11.10
CA ASP A 108 -2.33 -7.28 11.20
C ASP A 108 -2.15 -8.02 9.87
N LEU A 109 -2.67 -7.45 8.78
CA LEU A 109 -2.53 -8.02 7.44
C LEU A 109 -1.07 -7.92 6.94
N VAL A 110 -0.41 -6.79 7.20
CA VAL A 110 1.01 -6.61 6.83
C VAL A 110 1.87 -7.64 7.55
N PHE A 111 1.70 -7.80 8.85
CA PHE A 111 2.42 -8.82 9.64
C PHE A 111 2.18 -10.22 9.10
N THR A 112 0.93 -10.57 8.78
CA THR A 112 0.57 -11.88 8.23
C THR A 112 1.35 -12.18 6.94
N MET A 113 1.44 -11.21 6.03
CA MET A 113 2.17 -11.37 4.77
C MET A 113 3.69 -11.44 4.96
N PHE A 114 4.25 -10.67 5.90
CA PHE A 114 5.68 -10.68 6.18
C PHE A 114 6.14 -11.95 6.89
N ASN A 115 5.27 -12.58 7.65
CA ASN A 115 5.58 -13.80 8.42
C ASN A 115 5.46 -15.10 7.58
N GLN A 116 5.23 -14.99 6.27
CA GLN A 116 5.21 -16.15 5.38
C GLN A 116 6.63 -16.63 5.06
N THR A 117 6.83 -17.95 5.04
CA THR A 117 8.12 -18.59 4.68
C THR A 117 8.04 -19.36 3.37
N THR A 118 6.85 -19.62 2.85
CA THR A 118 6.65 -20.30 1.57
C THR A 118 6.45 -19.29 0.43
N TYR A 119 6.58 -19.73 -0.82
CA TYR A 119 6.45 -18.90 -2.02
C TYR A 119 5.01 -18.35 -2.21
N PRO A 120 4.85 -17.08 -2.59
CA PRO A 120 5.85 -16.01 -2.69
C PRO A 120 5.95 -15.22 -1.37
N SER A 121 7.16 -15.02 -0.87
CA SER A 121 7.42 -14.24 0.36
C SER A 121 8.89 -13.89 0.52
N TRP A 122 9.19 -12.95 1.42
CA TRP A 122 10.57 -12.66 1.84
C TRP A 122 11.21 -13.85 2.58
N GLY A 123 10.43 -14.55 3.43
CA GLY A 123 10.91 -15.77 4.09
C GLY A 123 11.32 -16.84 3.10
N HIS A 124 10.57 -17.00 1.99
CA HIS A 124 10.98 -17.90 0.91
C HIS A 124 12.33 -17.49 0.29
N MET A 125 12.57 -16.20 0.02
CA MET A 125 13.86 -15.74 -0.47
C MET A 125 14.99 -16.12 0.49
N LEU A 126 14.80 -15.93 1.81
CA LEU A 126 15.77 -16.30 2.83
C LEU A 126 16.04 -17.80 2.86
N GLU A 127 15.02 -18.64 2.81
CA GLU A 127 15.15 -20.10 2.75
C GLU A 127 15.87 -20.59 1.49
N GLN A 128 15.76 -19.85 0.38
CA GLN A 128 16.53 -20.10 -0.84
C GLN A 128 17.96 -19.54 -0.79
N GLY A 129 18.42 -19.04 0.36
CA GLY A 129 19.77 -18.55 0.57
C GLY A 129 20.00 -17.13 0.09
N ALA A 130 18.95 -16.31 -0.09
CA ALA A 130 19.09 -14.92 -0.46
C ALA A 130 19.86 -14.13 0.62
N THR A 131 20.88 -13.40 0.19
CA THR A 131 21.63 -12.45 1.03
C THR A 131 21.28 -11.00 0.71
N THR A 132 20.48 -10.81 -0.32
CA THR A 132 19.99 -9.52 -0.82
C THR A 132 18.54 -9.67 -1.28
N LEU A 133 17.86 -8.56 -1.54
CA LEU A 133 16.52 -8.59 -2.12
C LEU A 133 16.56 -8.89 -3.61
N TRP A 134 15.68 -9.75 -4.06
CA TRP A 134 15.53 -10.13 -5.44
C TRP A 134 14.55 -9.20 -6.17
N GLU A 135 14.67 -9.13 -7.50
CA GLU A 135 13.75 -8.38 -8.36
C GLU A 135 12.40 -9.09 -8.54
N ALA A 136 12.39 -10.42 -8.48
CA ALA A 136 11.20 -11.24 -8.58
C ALA A 136 11.16 -12.32 -7.50
N TRP A 137 9.97 -12.68 -7.04
CA TRP A 137 9.79 -13.67 -5.98
C TRP A 137 10.45 -15.03 -6.26
N ASN A 138 10.58 -15.42 -7.52
CA ASN A 138 11.18 -16.70 -7.95
C ASN A 138 12.69 -16.63 -8.17
N GLY A 139 13.34 -15.49 -7.92
CA GLY A 139 14.78 -15.32 -8.13
C GLY A 139 15.24 -15.37 -9.60
N PHE A 140 14.35 -15.20 -10.56
CA PHE A 140 14.71 -15.35 -11.98
C PHE A 140 15.55 -14.17 -12.52
N TRP A 141 15.35 -12.96 -11.96
CA TRP A 141 16.01 -11.74 -12.42
C TRP A 141 17.19 -11.36 -11.52
N SER A 142 17.44 -10.07 -11.37
CA SER A 142 18.51 -9.55 -10.51
C SER A 142 18.33 -9.97 -9.04
N HIS A 143 19.43 -10.34 -8.40
CA HIS A 143 19.49 -10.64 -6.96
C HIS A 143 19.97 -9.46 -6.12
N ILE A 144 20.18 -8.28 -6.72
CA ILE A 144 20.49 -7.02 -6.01
C ILE A 144 19.50 -5.99 -6.52
N HIS A 145 18.31 -5.94 -5.91
CA HIS A 145 17.25 -5.06 -6.38
C HIS A 145 16.40 -4.55 -5.21
N SER A 146 16.17 -3.24 -5.17
CA SER A 146 15.41 -2.59 -4.09
C SER A 146 13.90 -2.70 -4.22
N CYS A 147 13.38 -3.51 -5.14
CA CYS A 147 11.96 -3.60 -5.45
C CYS A 147 11.07 -3.99 -4.27
N PHE A 148 11.59 -4.82 -3.36
CA PHE A 148 10.83 -5.36 -2.24
C PHE A 148 11.35 -4.89 -0.88
N THR A 149 11.80 -3.62 -0.77
CA THR A 149 12.29 -3.00 0.49
C THR A 149 11.18 -2.50 1.42
N SER A 150 9.92 -2.68 1.05
CA SER A 150 8.78 -2.26 1.88
C SER A 150 8.76 -2.78 3.34
N PRO A 151 9.34 -3.95 3.68
CA PRO A 151 9.46 -4.37 5.07
C PRO A 151 10.22 -3.38 5.96
N ASP A 152 11.33 -2.81 5.47
CA ASP A 152 12.13 -1.87 6.26
C ASP A 152 11.31 -0.65 6.67
N ASN A 153 10.55 -0.08 5.71
CA ASN A 153 9.68 1.05 6.01
C ASN A 153 8.59 0.68 7.03
N TRP A 154 8.00 -0.51 6.90
CA TRP A 154 6.98 -0.96 7.84
C TRP A 154 7.54 -1.25 9.23
N PHE A 155 8.73 -1.81 9.37
CA PHE A 155 9.36 -2.03 10.68
C PHE A 155 9.52 -0.71 11.44
N TYR A 156 9.91 0.37 10.77
CA TYR A 156 10.03 1.69 11.40
C TYR A 156 8.67 2.36 11.59
N GLN A 157 7.90 2.53 10.55
CA GLN A 157 6.70 3.37 10.58
C GLN A 157 5.43 2.63 11.04
N GLY A 158 5.34 1.34 10.83
CA GLY A 158 4.22 0.50 11.24
C GLY A 158 4.48 -0.16 12.59
N LEU A 159 5.45 -1.07 12.66
CA LEU A 159 5.71 -1.86 13.86
C LEU A 159 6.23 -1.00 15.01
N ALA A 160 7.35 -0.30 14.82
CA ALA A 160 7.88 0.63 15.83
C ALA A 160 7.06 1.92 15.92
N GLY A 161 6.28 2.24 14.90
CA GLY A 161 5.37 3.37 14.88
C GLY A 161 6.03 4.75 14.85
N ILE A 162 7.27 4.84 14.38
CA ILE A 162 8.04 6.09 14.32
C ILE A 162 7.63 6.86 13.08
N GLN A 163 6.89 7.95 13.25
CA GLN A 163 6.33 8.75 12.16
C GLN A 163 6.61 10.23 12.35
N THR A 164 6.68 10.96 11.24
CA THR A 164 6.71 12.42 11.28
C THR A 164 5.31 12.96 11.60
N ASP A 165 5.24 14.03 12.36
CA ASP A 165 4.03 14.80 12.52
C ASP A 165 3.79 15.62 11.22
N PRO A 166 2.68 15.40 10.49
CA PRO A 166 2.37 16.17 9.28
C PRO A 166 2.28 17.69 9.52
N ALA A 167 1.91 18.10 10.73
CA ALA A 167 1.84 19.51 11.11
C ALA A 167 3.23 20.12 11.39
N ALA A 168 4.24 19.28 11.62
CA ALA A 168 5.61 19.70 11.92
C ALA A 168 6.63 18.85 11.14
N PRO A 169 6.69 19.00 9.80
CA PRO A 169 7.49 18.14 8.92
C PRO A 169 8.99 18.23 9.23
N GLY A 170 9.76 17.22 8.80
CA GLY A 170 11.19 17.13 9.02
C GLY A 170 11.57 16.66 10.43
N PHE A 171 10.71 15.84 11.05
CA PHE A 171 10.91 15.30 12.40
C PHE A 171 11.08 16.36 13.49
N LYS A 172 10.53 17.57 13.29
CA LYS A 172 10.45 18.59 14.36
C LYS A 172 9.63 18.05 15.53
N ASN A 173 8.56 17.33 15.23
CA ASN A 173 7.82 16.48 16.15
C ASN A 173 7.83 15.05 15.63
N THR A 174 8.01 14.09 16.52
CA THR A 174 7.95 12.67 16.19
C THR A 174 6.74 12.04 16.87
N ILE A 175 5.93 11.34 16.10
CA ILE A 175 4.84 10.52 16.63
C ILE A 175 5.41 9.13 16.87
N ILE A 176 5.21 8.58 18.08
CA ILE A 176 5.54 7.20 18.43
C ILE A 176 4.22 6.47 18.70
N LYS A 177 3.84 5.59 17.78
CA LYS A 177 2.60 4.82 17.86
C LYS A 177 2.85 3.38 17.35
N PRO A 178 3.47 2.52 18.16
CA PRO A 178 3.77 1.15 17.77
C PRO A 178 2.50 0.35 17.50
N ALA A 179 2.58 -0.58 16.55
CA ALA A 179 1.53 -1.55 16.31
C ALA A 179 1.82 -2.83 17.10
N ILE A 180 0.84 -3.28 17.89
CA ILE A 180 0.91 -4.58 18.54
C ILE A 180 0.27 -5.60 17.60
N VAL A 181 1.09 -6.52 17.07
CA VAL A 181 0.66 -7.50 16.07
C VAL A 181 1.27 -8.87 16.35
N GLY A 182 0.50 -9.93 16.09
CA GLY A 182 0.95 -11.30 16.23
C GLY A 182 1.49 -11.62 17.62
N ASP A 183 2.65 -12.25 17.67
CA ASP A 183 3.38 -12.66 18.87
C ASP A 183 4.53 -11.69 19.24
N VAL A 184 4.57 -10.53 18.61
CA VAL A 184 5.58 -9.50 18.93
C VAL A 184 5.30 -8.96 20.34
N THR A 185 6.23 -9.21 21.24
CA THR A 185 6.22 -8.70 22.63
C THR A 185 7.32 -7.67 22.82
N TRP A 186 7.08 -6.70 23.67
CA TRP A 186 8.00 -5.60 23.99
C TRP A 186 8.72 -5.87 25.29
#